data_f2954f48a552bf7923cd306ee9e829b0
#
_entry.id   f2954f48a552bf7923cd306ee9e829b0
#
_cell.length_a   1.000
_cell.length_b   1.000
_cell.length_c   1.000
_cell.angle_alpha   90.00
_cell.angle_beta   90.00
_cell.angle_gamma   90.00
#
_symmetry.space_group_name_H-M   'P 1'
#
loop_
_entity.id
_entity.type
_entity.pdbx_description
1 polymer ?
#
loop_
_entity_poly.entity_id
_entity_poly.type
_entity_poly.pdbx_seq_one_letter_code
_entity_poly.pdbx_strand_id
1 'polypeptide(L)'
;MRFGINVSTDDPGGRDPMSRLEDYLERGRTAADMGFDTVAVSHRYSFGPAKADARGEPLRTSRFQPLLVLAHLAAELRDRVNYVTSIYMSTFAHPVQLAEDIATLDVFCRGRLRLGVGLGWMPYELEAFGIPKSERVSRFDEGIELYRRLLTEEVVNFEGKHFRARDARMIARTIQKPMPPLWVGASADPAVLRAARIGDSWIMSAHIPIDDLERQLVLYRSELNRLAKPFPDELPIVRIIYVAPDRETALKEAEPAIAKWYRERGTWGWFLTQGSAGAVADDVMRSGRWIIGDPDDCVEQISHFRERLGVNYMLFAMPRSDSEQDKQRRSMRLLAERVLPHLRSGPTGKPT
;
A
#
# COMPACT_ATOMS: atom_id res chain seq x y z
N MET A 1 -17.31 5.26 1.28
CA MET A 1 -15.89 4.89 1.06
C MET A 1 -15.17 4.74 2.38
N ARG A 2 -14.11 3.91 2.45
CA ARG A 2 -13.17 3.82 3.58
C ARG A 2 -11.88 4.56 3.25
N PHE A 3 -11.28 5.18 4.26
CA PHE A 3 -10.09 6.00 4.10
C PHE A 3 -9.03 5.63 5.12
N GLY A 4 -7.81 5.43 4.66
CA GLY A 4 -6.67 5.08 5.50
C GLY A 4 -5.46 5.96 5.28
N ILE A 5 -4.60 6.04 6.29
CA ILE A 5 -3.32 6.72 6.23
C ILE A 5 -2.18 5.70 6.27
N ASN A 6 -1.23 5.83 5.37
CA ASN A 6 0.04 5.12 5.44
C ASN A 6 0.95 5.86 6.44
N VAL A 7 1.22 5.21 7.56
CA VAL A 7 2.00 5.80 8.66
C VAL A 7 3.50 5.63 8.48
N SER A 8 3.95 4.86 7.47
CA SER A 8 5.38 4.63 7.25
C SER A 8 6.12 5.94 6.96
N THR A 9 7.29 6.10 7.56
CA THR A 9 8.22 7.18 7.26
C THR A 9 9.41 6.65 6.47
N ASP A 10 9.94 7.45 5.56
CA ASP A 10 11.24 7.20 4.94
C ASP A 10 12.29 7.95 5.73
N ASP A 11 13.33 7.27 6.17
CA ASP A 11 14.44 7.88 6.87
C ASP A 11 15.72 7.65 6.05
N PRO A 12 16.42 8.70 5.64
CA PRO A 12 17.68 8.58 4.90
C PRO A 12 18.80 7.99 5.76
N GLY A 13 18.61 7.88 7.07
CA GLY A 13 19.57 7.37 8.03
C GLY A 13 20.04 8.46 9.01
N GLY A 14 20.51 8.03 10.18
CA GLY A 14 21.09 8.92 11.18
C GLY A 14 20.14 9.45 12.25
N ARG A 15 18.84 9.31 12.11
CA ARG A 15 17.90 9.66 13.17
C ARG A 15 17.87 8.59 14.26
N ASP A 16 17.60 9.02 15.48
CA ASP A 16 17.39 8.12 16.61
C ASP A 16 16.25 7.12 16.33
N PRO A 17 16.47 5.80 16.49
CA PRO A 17 15.47 4.78 16.23
C PRO A 17 14.18 4.93 17.05
N MET A 18 14.27 5.40 18.32
CA MET A 18 13.11 5.59 19.16
C MET A 18 12.25 6.76 18.69
N SER A 19 12.87 7.89 18.32
CA SER A 19 12.15 9.02 17.73
C SER A 19 11.44 8.62 16.43
N ARG A 20 12.06 7.77 15.62
CA ARG A 20 11.46 7.24 14.40
C ARG A 20 10.26 6.33 14.69
N LEU A 21 10.37 5.46 15.69
CA LEU A 21 9.25 4.62 16.11
C LEU A 21 8.08 5.50 16.58
N GLU A 22 8.36 6.50 17.39
CA GLU A 22 7.35 7.42 17.88
C GLU A 22 6.63 8.16 16.75
N ASP A 23 7.33 8.56 15.68
CA ASP A 23 6.69 9.14 14.48
C ASP A 23 5.65 8.20 13.84
N TYR A 24 5.93 6.89 13.78
CA TYR A 24 4.95 5.90 13.27
C TYR A 24 3.74 5.80 14.17
N LEU A 25 3.97 5.70 15.48
CA LEU A 25 2.92 5.52 16.49
C LEU A 25 2.04 6.77 16.58
N GLU A 26 2.66 7.95 16.63
CA GLU A 26 1.95 9.22 16.67
C GLU A 26 1.07 9.43 15.43
N ARG A 27 1.58 9.11 14.24
CA ARG A 27 0.76 9.17 13.01
C ARG A 27 -0.41 8.20 13.06
N GLY A 28 -0.21 7.01 13.60
CA GLY A 28 -1.27 6.03 13.79
C GLY A 28 -2.35 6.53 14.76
N ARG A 29 -1.94 7.06 15.92
CA ARG A 29 -2.85 7.69 16.91
C ARG A 29 -3.61 8.86 16.30
N THR A 30 -2.88 9.78 15.67
CA THR A 30 -3.46 10.96 15.00
C THR A 30 -4.49 10.57 13.93
N ALA A 31 -4.17 9.57 13.11
CA ALA A 31 -5.12 9.08 12.12
C ALA A 31 -6.39 8.51 12.77
N ALA A 32 -6.26 7.69 13.82
CA ALA A 32 -7.39 7.15 14.55
C ALA A 32 -8.23 8.23 15.24
N ASP A 33 -7.58 9.25 15.85
CA ASP A 33 -8.25 10.36 16.52
C ASP A 33 -8.99 11.28 15.54
N MET A 34 -8.45 11.44 14.34
CA MET A 34 -9.09 12.19 13.25
C MET A 34 -10.17 11.37 12.50
N GLY A 35 -10.43 10.15 12.91
CA GLY A 35 -11.52 9.32 12.37
C GLY A 35 -11.19 8.64 11.03
N PHE A 36 -9.93 8.42 10.69
CA PHE A 36 -9.59 7.55 9.58
C PHE A 36 -9.95 6.09 9.90
N ASP A 37 -10.43 5.38 8.89
CA ASP A 37 -10.88 3.99 9.04
C ASP A 37 -9.72 2.98 9.14
N THR A 38 -8.50 3.40 8.77
CA THR A 38 -7.40 2.46 8.54
C THR A 38 -6.04 3.10 8.77
N VAL A 39 -5.14 2.33 9.38
CA VAL A 39 -3.70 2.58 9.37
C VAL A 39 -3.02 1.55 8.47
N ALA A 40 -2.14 2.03 7.58
CA ALA A 40 -1.41 1.18 6.66
C ALA A 40 0.09 1.33 6.87
N VAL A 41 0.84 0.23 6.70
CA VAL A 41 2.30 0.22 6.80
C VAL A 41 2.90 -0.38 5.54
N SER A 42 3.85 0.33 4.93
CA SER A 42 4.57 -0.12 3.74
C SER A 42 5.78 -0.97 4.13
N HIS A 43 6.13 -1.92 3.28
CA HIS A 43 7.33 -2.72 3.42
C HIS A 43 8.47 -2.22 2.52
N ARG A 44 9.66 -2.20 3.06
CA ARG A 44 10.93 -2.09 2.34
C ARG A 44 12.03 -2.70 3.21
N TYR A 45 12.91 -3.43 2.59
CA TYR A 45 14.14 -3.84 3.28
C TYR A 45 15.14 -2.69 3.32
N SER A 46 15.71 -2.45 4.51
CA SER A 46 16.62 -1.33 4.78
C SER A 46 18.08 -1.71 4.57
N PHE A 47 18.36 -2.47 3.51
CA PHE A 47 19.72 -2.82 3.07
C PHE A 47 19.87 -2.61 1.57
N GLY A 48 21.09 -2.65 1.06
CA GLY A 48 21.36 -2.51 -0.36
C GLY A 48 22.64 -1.69 -0.60
N PRO A 49 23.08 -1.59 -1.86
CA PRO A 49 24.27 -0.83 -2.20
C PRO A 49 24.09 0.63 -1.81
N ALA A 50 25.18 1.25 -1.35
CA ALA A 50 25.22 2.68 -1.13
C ALA A 50 25.09 3.37 -2.49
N LYS A 51 23.90 3.86 -2.80
CA LYS A 51 23.68 4.75 -3.94
C LYS A 51 23.46 6.14 -3.38
N ALA A 52 24.12 7.10 -4.02
CA ALA A 52 23.88 8.51 -3.80
C ALA A 52 23.20 9.10 -5.04
N ASP A 53 22.46 10.18 -4.85
CA ASP A 53 21.97 10.99 -5.96
C ASP A 53 23.13 11.80 -6.58
N ALA A 54 22.84 12.60 -7.60
CA ALA A 54 23.82 13.45 -8.28
C ALA A 54 24.49 14.51 -7.34
N ARG A 55 23.98 14.66 -6.12
CA ARG A 55 24.53 15.57 -5.10
C ARG A 55 25.30 14.84 -3.99
N GLY A 56 25.43 13.50 -4.10
CA GLY A 56 26.07 12.67 -3.07
C GLY A 56 25.17 12.29 -1.90
N GLU A 57 23.88 12.65 -1.94
CA GLU A 57 22.94 12.30 -0.88
C GLU A 57 22.53 10.82 -0.97
N PRO A 58 22.49 10.10 0.17
CA PRO A 58 22.14 8.69 0.17
C PRO A 58 20.70 8.47 -0.30
N LEU A 59 20.53 7.67 -1.36
CA LEU A 59 19.20 7.21 -1.84
C LEU A 59 18.60 6.10 -0.98
N ARG A 60 19.13 5.89 0.21
CA ARG A 60 18.64 4.86 1.14
C ARG A 60 17.54 5.42 1.99
N THR A 61 16.45 4.68 2.04
CA THR A 61 15.39 4.95 3.01
C THR A 61 15.22 3.71 3.88
N SER A 62 15.31 3.90 5.19
CA SER A 62 15.04 2.86 6.18
C SER A 62 13.57 2.88 6.57
N ARG A 63 12.98 1.70 6.69
CA ARG A 63 11.63 1.51 7.23
C ARG A 63 11.62 0.41 8.26
N PHE A 64 10.75 0.53 9.25
CA PHE A 64 10.48 -0.59 10.16
C PHE A 64 9.69 -1.70 9.47
N GLN A 65 9.84 -2.93 9.96
CA GLN A 65 9.13 -4.09 9.41
C GLN A 65 7.63 -3.97 9.68
N PRO A 66 6.78 -4.11 8.64
CA PRO A 66 5.37 -3.73 8.75
C PRO A 66 4.57 -4.57 9.72
N LEU A 67 4.82 -5.88 9.82
CA LEU A 67 4.06 -6.74 10.72
C LEU A 67 4.31 -6.38 12.19
N LEU A 68 5.56 -6.04 12.54
CA LEU A 68 5.92 -5.61 13.90
C LEU A 68 5.32 -4.26 14.25
N VAL A 69 5.36 -3.30 13.31
CA VAL A 69 4.72 -1.98 13.50
C VAL A 69 3.21 -2.13 13.65
N LEU A 70 2.57 -2.95 12.82
CA LEU A 70 1.13 -3.19 12.92
C LEU A 70 0.75 -3.86 14.25
N ALA A 71 1.57 -4.81 14.73
CA ALA A 71 1.35 -5.44 16.04
C ALA A 71 1.41 -4.42 17.18
N HIS A 72 2.38 -3.50 17.15
CA HIS A 72 2.48 -2.43 18.13
C HIS A 72 1.28 -1.47 18.07
N LEU A 73 0.95 -0.99 16.86
CA LEU A 73 -0.23 -0.13 16.66
C LEU A 73 -1.53 -0.83 17.08
N ALA A 74 -1.66 -2.13 16.87
CA ALA A 74 -2.83 -2.91 17.28
C ALA A 74 -2.97 -3.00 18.80
N ALA A 75 -1.87 -3.03 19.55
CA ALA A 75 -1.90 -2.98 21.01
C ALA A 75 -2.46 -1.65 21.53
N GLU A 76 -2.16 -0.53 20.85
CA GLU A 76 -2.62 0.80 21.24
C GLU A 76 -4.03 1.12 20.69
N LEU A 77 -4.25 0.92 19.39
CA LEU A 77 -5.45 1.38 18.69
C LEU A 77 -6.61 0.37 18.72
N ARG A 78 -6.30 -0.90 18.98
CA ARG A 78 -7.29 -1.98 19.15
C ARG A 78 -8.27 -2.07 17.98
N ASP A 79 -9.56 -1.85 18.23
CA ASP A 79 -10.68 -1.95 17.29
C ASP A 79 -11.09 -0.59 16.66
N ARG A 80 -10.33 0.46 16.93
CA ARG A 80 -10.62 1.81 16.42
C ARG A 80 -10.39 1.94 14.91
N VAL A 81 -9.50 1.11 14.34
CA VAL A 81 -9.10 1.18 12.94
C VAL A 81 -8.95 -0.22 12.34
N ASN A 82 -8.86 -0.29 11.01
CA ASN A 82 -8.36 -1.47 10.31
C ASN A 82 -6.84 -1.37 10.11
N TYR A 83 -6.19 -2.50 9.93
CA TYR A 83 -4.73 -2.63 9.81
C TYR A 83 -4.39 -3.20 8.44
N VAL A 84 -3.51 -2.55 7.70
CA VAL A 84 -3.20 -2.94 6.32
C VAL A 84 -1.69 -2.94 6.09
N THR A 85 -1.16 -4.00 5.49
CA THR A 85 0.16 -3.92 4.84
C THR A 85 0.00 -3.35 3.43
N SER A 86 0.68 -2.27 3.11
CA SER A 86 0.55 -1.60 1.80
C SER A 86 1.91 -1.38 1.14
N ILE A 87 2.52 -2.39 0.66
CA ILE A 87 2.25 -3.83 0.61
C ILE A 87 3.40 -4.61 1.26
N TYR A 88 3.14 -5.83 1.75
CA TYR A 88 4.17 -6.76 2.23
C TYR A 88 4.80 -7.52 1.05
N MET A 89 6.12 -7.59 0.98
CA MET A 89 6.83 -8.30 -0.08
C MET A 89 6.95 -9.79 0.26
N SER A 90 5.88 -10.55 -0.03
CA SER A 90 5.75 -11.94 0.42
C SER A 90 6.65 -12.94 -0.33
N THR A 91 7.21 -12.58 -1.46
CA THR A 91 8.20 -13.40 -2.17
C THR A 91 9.41 -13.77 -1.32
N PHE A 92 9.78 -12.87 -0.39
CA PHE A 92 10.94 -13.03 0.49
C PHE A 92 10.63 -13.79 1.79
N ALA A 93 9.35 -14.05 2.08
CA ALA A 93 8.94 -14.80 3.26
C ALA A 93 8.75 -16.27 2.93
N HIS A 94 9.03 -17.15 3.91
CA HIS A 94 8.58 -18.53 3.82
C HIS A 94 7.07 -18.58 4.11
N PRO A 95 6.24 -19.25 3.27
CA PRO A 95 4.78 -19.21 3.42
C PRO A 95 4.27 -19.78 4.75
N VAL A 96 4.97 -20.74 5.35
CA VAL A 96 4.63 -21.26 6.70
C VAL A 96 4.84 -20.17 7.75
N GLN A 97 6.01 -19.49 7.73
CA GLN A 97 6.28 -18.40 8.66
C GLN A 97 5.29 -17.26 8.47
N LEU A 98 4.98 -16.89 7.22
CA LEU A 98 4.00 -15.86 6.94
C LEU A 98 2.61 -16.23 7.45
N ALA A 99 2.20 -17.49 7.32
CA ALA A 99 0.90 -17.96 7.82
C ALA A 99 0.80 -17.86 9.35
N GLU A 100 1.86 -18.25 10.08
CA GLU A 100 1.94 -18.11 11.54
C GLU A 100 1.91 -16.64 11.98
N ASP A 101 2.72 -15.80 11.34
CA ASP A 101 2.79 -14.37 11.65
C ASP A 101 1.43 -13.69 11.41
N ILE A 102 0.76 -14.01 10.30
CA ILE A 102 -0.54 -13.42 9.96
C ILE A 102 -1.67 -13.94 10.85
N ALA A 103 -1.66 -15.24 11.19
CA ALA A 103 -2.64 -15.76 12.14
C ALA A 103 -2.52 -15.06 13.51
N THR A 104 -1.30 -14.87 13.98
CA THR A 104 -1.01 -14.13 15.22
C THR A 104 -1.42 -12.66 15.13
N LEU A 105 -1.02 -12.00 14.06
CA LEU A 105 -1.32 -10.57 13.85
C LEU A 105 -2.82 -10.32 13.71
N ASP A 106 -3.57 -11.23 13.09
CA ASP A 106 -5.03 -11.11 12.99
C ASP A 106 -5.71 -11.10 14.36
N VAL A 107 -5.18 -11.89 15.31
CA VAL A 107 -5.64 -11.87 16.72
C VAL A 107 -5.31 -10.51 17.36
N PHE A 108 -4.09 -10.00 17.20
CA PHE A 108 -3.71 -8.68 17.72
C PHE A 108 -4.56 -7.56 17.13
N CYS A 109 -4.86 -7.64 15.84
CA CYS A 109 -5.73 -6.71 15.12
C CYS A 109 -7.23 -6.96 15.35
N ARG A 110 -7.60 -7.91 16.20
CA ARG A 110 -8.99 -8.25 16.53
C ARG A 110 -9.87 -8.54 15.30
N GLY A 111 -9.30 -9.24 14.30
CA GLY A 111 -9.99 -9.56 13.06
C GLY A 111 -10.18 -8.35 12.13
N ARG A 112 -9.30 -7.34 12.20
CA ARG A 112 -9.35 -6.13 11.35
C ARG A 112 -8.15 -6.01 10.42
N LEU A 113 -7.41 -7.09 10.22
CA LEU A 113 -6.26 -7.14 9.33
C LEU A 113 -6.69 -7.31 7.87
N ARG A 114 -6.01 -6.63 6.95
CA ARG A 114 -6.00 -6.92 5.51
C ARG A 114 -4.56 -7.06 5.07
N LEU A 115 -4.24 -8.16 4.43
CA LEU A 115 -2.89 -8.45 3.99
C LEU A 115 -2.71 -8.00 2.53
N GLY A 116 -2.12 -6.82 2.35
CA GLY A 116 -1.67 -6.39 1.04
C GLY A 116 -0.29 -6.99 0.73
N VAL A 117 -0.17 -7.74 -0.36
CA VAL A 117 1.06 -8.44 -0.77
C VAL A 117 1.54 -8.03 -2.15
N GLY A 118 2.83 -8.19 -2.39
CA GLY A 118 3.43 -7.98 -3.70
C GLY A 118 4.74 -8.74 -3.88
N LEU A 119 5.17 -8.78 -5.15
CA LEU A 119 6.34 -9.54 -5.58
C LEU A 119 7.68 -9.02 -5.03
N GLY A 120 7.79 -7.71 -4.73
CA GLY A 120 9.10 -7.09 -4.69
C GLY A 120 9.72 -6.98 -6.11
N TRP A 121 10.68 -6.07 -6.28
CA TRP A 121 11.21 -5.76 -7.61
C TRP A 121 12.69 -5.33 -7.60
N MET A 122 13.24 -4.96 -6.45
CA MET A 122 14.62 -4.52 -6.34
C MET A 122 15.60 -5.67 -6.57
N PRO A 123 16.51 -5.57 -7.56
CA PRO A 123 17.44 -6.66 -7.85
C PRO A 123 18.31 -7.08 -6.66
N TYR A 124 18.80 -6.11 -5.87
CA TYR A 124 19.63 -6.39 -4.71
C TYR A 124 18.86 -7.10 -3.57
N GLU A 125 17.53 -6.89 -3.47
CA GLU A 125 16.71 -7.63 -2.51
C GLU A 125 16.60 -9.11 -2.95
N LEU A 126 16.30 -9.35 -4.22
CA LEU A 126 16.26 -10.71 -4.76
C LEU A 126 17.58 -11.45 -4.59
N GLU A 127 18.69 -10.78 -4.88
CA GLU A 127 20.06 -11.32 -4.71
C GLU A 127 20.35 -11.69 -3.26
N ALA A 128 20.06 -10.77 -2.33
CA ALA A 128 20.32 -10.99 -0.91
C ALA A 128 19.51 -12.14 -0.30
N PHE A 129 18.30 -12.38 -0.84
CA PHE A 129 17.49 -13.53 -0.44
C PHE A 129 17.74 -14.78 -1.29
N GLY A 130 18.74 -14.76 -2.19
CA GLY A 130 19.10 -15.90 -3.04
C GLY A 130 18.00 -16.30 -4.01
N ILE A 131 17.16 -15.36 -4.43
CA ILE A 131 16.02 -15.62 -5.31
C ILE A 131 16.35 -15.18 -6.75
N PRO A 132 16.49 -16.12 -7.69
CA PRO A 132 16.66 -15.76 -9.10
C PRO A 132 15.50 -14.92 -9.61
N LYS A 133 15.80 -13.85 -10.36
CA LYS A 133 14.75 -12.96 -10.92
C LYS A 133 13.72 -13.72 -11.75
N SER A 134 14.14 -14.78 -12.45
CA SER A 134 13.26 -15.66 -13.24
C SER A 134 12.29 -16.47 -12.40
N GLU A 135 12.58 -16.71 -11.12
CA GLU A 135 11.76 -17.52 -10.22
C GLU A 135 10.84 -16.71 -9.32
N ARG A 136 11.03 -15.39 -9.26
CA ARG A 136 10.28 -14.54 -8.32
C ARG A 136 8.76 -14.66 -8.46
N VAL A 137 8.26 -14.83 -9.70
CA VAL A 137 6.82 -14.91 -9.99
C VAL A 137 6.27 -16.25 -9.53
N SER A 138 6.90 -17.36 -9.95
CA SER A 138 6.45 -18.71 -9.57
C SER A 138 6.57 -18.93 -8.06
N ARG A 139 7.64 -18.40 -7.43
CA ARG A 139 7.80 -18.45 -5.98
C ARG A 139 6.71 -17.66 -5.23
N PHE A 140 6.33 -16.49 -5.75
CA PHE A 140 5.25 -15.70 -5.18
C PHE A 140 3.90 -16.43 -5.30
N ASP A 141 3.56 -16.91 -6.51
CA ASP A 141 2.28 -17.57 -6.77
C ASP A 141 2.15 -18.85 -5.90
N GLU A 142 3.18 -19.68 -5.88
CA GLU A 142 3.24 -20.90 -5.07
C GLU A 142 3.22 -20.60 -3.56
N GLY A 143 3.96 -19.57 -3.13
CA GLY A 143 3.96 -19.13 -1.73
C GLY A 143 2.59 -18.66 -1.25
N ILE A 144 1.85 -17.92 -2.09
CA ILE A 144 0.49 -17.47 -1.76
C ILE A 144 -0.48 -18.66 -1.73
N GLU A 145 -0.35 -19.61 -2.63
CA GLU A 145 -1.17 -20.81 -2.61
C GLU A 145 -0.97 -21.61 -1.33
N LEU A 146 0.27 -21.93 -0.96
CA LEU A 146 0.57 -22.63 0.27
C LEU A 146 0.12 -21.86 1.52
N TYR A 147 0.37 -20.54 1.56
CA TYR A 147 -0.10 -19.64 2.62
C TYR A 147 -1.64 -19.75 2.81
N ARG A 148 -2.39 -19.66 1.71
CA ARG A 148 -3.85 -19.75 1.73
C ARG A 148 -4.32 -21.10 2.28
N ARG A 149 -3.76 -22.19 1.77
CA ARG A 149 -4.09 -23.55 2.21
C ARG A 149 -3.80 -23.77 3.69
N LEU A 150 -2.65 -23.30 4.19
CA LEU A 150 -2.30 -23.40 5.60
C LEU A 150 -3.31 -22.70 6.52
N LEU A 151 -3.88 -21.58 6.11
CA LEU A 151 -4.87 -20.85 6.92
C LEU A 151 -6.31 -21.37 6.79
N THR A 152 -6.62 -22.11 5.71
CA THR A 152 -8.00 -22.51 5.40
C THR A 152 -8.27 -24.00 5.50
N GLU A 153 -7.25 -24.86 5.34
CA GLU A 153 -7.37 -26.31 5.42
C GLU A 153 -6.93 -26.82 6.80
N GLU A 154 -7.45 -27.95 7.20
CA GLU A 154 -7.07 -28.60 8.47
C GLU A 154 -5.71 -29.28 8.36
N VAL A 155 -5.47 -29.96 7.24
CA VAL A 155 -4.23 -30.69 6.94
C VAL A 155 -3.78 -30.31 5.55
N VAL A 156 -2.55 -29.87 5.42
CA VAL A 156 -1.97 -29.46 4.14
C VAL A 156 -0.87 -30.43 3.72
N ASN A 157 -1.05 -31.03 2.55
CA ASN A 157 0.00 -31.71 1.80
C ASN A 157 0.26 -30.90 0.53
N PHE A 158 1.47 -30.40 0.39
CA PHE A 158 1.87 -29.51 -0.71
C PHE A 158 3.24 -29.93 -1.25
N GLU A 159 3.31 -30.14 -2.55
CA GLU A 159 4.55 -30.49 -3.26
C GLU A 159 4.70 -29.51 -4.42
N GLY A 160 5.46 -28.42 -4.21
CA GLY A 160 5.72 -27.43 -5.21
C GLY A 160 7.18 -27.41 -5.67
N LYS A 161 7.49 -26.50 -6.61
CA LYS A 161 8.85 -26.25 -7.06
C LYS A 161 9.71 -25.61 -5.95
N HIS A 162 9.13 -24.68 -5.20
CA HIS A 162 9.83 -23.83 -4.25
C HIS A 162 9.54 -24.20 -2.79
N PHE A 163 8.39 -24.80 -2.52
CA PHE A 163 7.94 -25.09 -1.15
C PHE A 163 7.33 -26.50 -1.06
N ARG A 164 7.43 -27.07 0.14
CA ARG A 164 6.85 -28.37 0.45
C ARG A 164 6.25 -28.35 1.85
N ALA A 165 5.14 -29.05 2.01
CA ALA A 165 4.53 -29.30 3.30
C ALA A 165 3.96 -30.72 3.32
N ARG A 166 4.16 -31.48 4.41
CA ARG A 166 3.62 -32.81 4.57
C ARG A 166 2.91 -32.90 5.93
N ASP A 167 1.65 -33.33 5.90
CA ASP A 167 0.77 -33.42 7.08
C ASP A 167 0.81 -32.16 7.95
N ALA A 168 1.00 -30.99 7.29
CA ALA A 168 1.13 -29.73 7.97
C ALA A 168 -0.22 -29.28 8.53
N ARG A 169 -0.22 -28.87 9.81
CA ARG A 169 -1.40 -28.36 10.51
C ARG A 169 -1.06 -27.05 11.16
N MET A 170 -1.82 -26.02 10.86
CA MET A 170 -1.73 -24.77 11.59
C MET A 170 -2.51 -24.88 12.90
N ILE A 171 -1.82 -24.64 14.02
CA ILE A 171 -2.45 -24.59 15.35
C ILE A 171 -3.00 -23.19 15.61
N ALA A 172 -2.21 -22.16 15.29
CA ALA A 172 -2.67 -20.77 15.33
C ALA A 172 -3.77 -20.57 14.27
N ARG A 173 -4.88 -19.97 14.69
CA ARG A 173 -6.03 -19.71 13.81
C ARG A 173 -6.35 -18.23 13.76
N THR A 174 -6.75 -17.75 12.58
CA THR A 174 -7.23 -16.39 12.39
C THR A 174 -8.62 -16.20 13.02
N ILE A 175 -8.90 -14.98 13.50
CA ILE A 175 -10.25 -14.57 13.90
C ILE A 175 -11.14 -14.49 12.66
N GLN A 176 -10.61 -13.85 11.59
CA GLN A 176 -11.32 -13.73 10.31
C GLN A 176 -11.47 -15.09 9.62
N LYS A 177 -12.61 -15.32 9.01
CA LYS A 177 -12.92 -16.56 8.28
C LYS A 177 -13.28 -16.24 6.82
N PRO A 178 -12.72 -16.98 5.87
CA PRO A 178 -11.81 -18.11 6.05
C PRO A 178 -10.40 -17.69 6.49
N MET A 179 -9.98 -16.46 6.23
CA MET A 179 -8.70 -15.84 6.57
C MET A 179 -8.79 -14.32 6.38
N PRO A 180 -7.81 -13.50 6.84
CA PRO A 180 -7.74 -12.07 6.51
C PRO A 180 -7.76 -11.84 5.00
N PRO A 181 -8.52 -10.83 4.50
CA PRO A 181 -8.56 -10.52 3.09
C PRO A 181 -7.17 -10.29 2.51
N LEU A 182 -6.88 -10.94 1.38
CA LEU A 182 -5.61 -10.86 0.67
C LEU A 182 -5.73 -9.90 -0.52
N TRP A 183 -5.08 -8.74 -0.44
CA TRP A 183 -5.02 -7.76 -1.51
C TRP A 183 -3.70 -7.89 -2.27
N VAL A 184 -3.74 -8.11 -3.58
CA VAL A 184 -2.53 -8.26 -4.38
C VAL A 184 -2.18 -6.96 -5.08
N GLY A 185 -0.97 -6.43 -4.78
CA GLY A 185 -0.41 -5.26 -5.45
C GLY A 185 0.07 -5.59 -6.86
N ALA A 186 -0.46 -4.87 -7.85
CA ALA A 186 -0.10 -5.06 -9.24
C ALA A 186 -0.07 -3.73 -10.00
N SER A 187 0.89 -3.62 -10.94
CA SER A 187 1.09 -2.42 -11.76
C SER A 187 1.21 -2.74 -13.27
N ALA A 188 1.62 -3.94 -13.64
CA ALA A 188 1.70 -4.39 -15.03
C ALA A 188 0.55 -5.35 -15.35
N ASP A 189 0.08 -5.36 -16.59
CA ASP A 189 -1.05 -6.17 -17.02
C ASP A 189 -0.99 -7.65 -16.60
N PRO A 190 0.14 -8.38 -16.77
CA PRO A 190 0.23 -9.76 -16.29
C PRO A 190 0.09 -9.90 -14.76
N ALA A 191 0.50 -8.87 -14.01
CA ALA A 191 0.37 -8.86 -12.56
C ALA A 191 -1.08 -8.53 -12.14
N VAL A 192 -1.79 -7.70 -12.89
CA VAL A 192 -3.23 -7.42 -12.68
C VAL A 192 -4.06 -8.68 -12.91
N LEU A 193 -3.80 -9.43 -13.99
CA LEU A 193 -4.43 -10.73 -14.22
C LEU A 193 -4.12 -11.73 -13.10
N ARG A 194 -2.89 -11.72 -12.59
CA ARG A 194 -2.51 -12.53 -11.43
C ARG A 194 -3.30 -12.11 -10.19
N ALA A 195 -3.44 -10.81 -9.92
CA ALA A 195 -4.23 -10.31 -8.79
C ALA A 195 -5.67 -10.83 -8.82
N ALA A 196 -6.30 -10.90 -10.00
CA ALA A 196 -7.61 -11.51 -10.17
C ALA A 196 -7.62 -13.01 -9.84
N ARG A 197 -6.55 -13.75 -10.22
CA ARG A 197 -6.47 -15.20 -9.97
C ARG A 197 -6.29 -15.53 -8.50
N ILE A 198 -5.31 -14.93 -7.84
CA ILE A 198 -4.84 -15.38 -6.51
C ILE A 198 -5.28 -14.46 -5.37
N GLY A 199 -5.70 -13.23 -5.63
CA GLY A 199 -6.16 -12.26 -4.62
C GLY A 199 -7.64 -12.36 -4.35
N ASP A 200 -8.02 -11.79 -3.21
CA ASP A 200 -9.42 -11.46 -2.89
C ASP A 200 -9.74 -10.05 -3.43
N SER A 201 -8.72 -9.22 -3.62
CA SER A 201 -8.81 -7.94 -4.31
C SER A 201 -7.46 -7.51 -4.92
N TRP A 202 -7.53 -6.54 -5.83
CA TRP A 202 -6.38 -5.86 -6.41
C TRP A 202 -6.17 -4.51 -5.74
N ILE A 203 -5.04 -4.32 -5.02
CA ILE A 203 -4.65 -3.01 -4.53
C ILE A 203 -3.89 -2.23 -5.61
N MET A 204 -4.50 -1.14 -6.08
CA MET A 204 -3.99 -0.30 -7.16
C MET A 204 -2.86 0.60 -6.68
N SER A 205 -1.75 0.61 -7.43
CA SER A 205 -0.54 1.36 -7.08
C SER A 205 -0.68 2.86 -7.31
N ALA A 206 -0.06 3.67 -6.44
CA ALA A 206 0.04 5.12 -6.57
C ALA A 206 0.84 5.59 -7.81
N HIS A 207 1.58 4.68 -8.45
CA HIS A 207 2.46 5.04 -9.56
C HIS A 207 1.77 5.02 -10.92
N ILE A 208 0.60 4.40 -11.01
CA ILE A 208 -0.12 4.19 -12.27
C ILE A 208 -1.10 5.34 -12.50
N PRO A 209 -1.09 5.97 -13.71
CA PRO A 209 -2.08 6.96 -14.10
C PRO A 209 -3.50 6.41 -14.05
N ILE A 210 -4.47 7.28 -13.83
CA ILE A 210 -5.88 6.87 -13.73
C ILE A 210 -6.38 6.22 -15.03
N ASP A 211 -5.96 6.71 -16.19
CA ASP A 211 -6.36 6.16 -17.49
C ASP A 211 -5.84 4.72 -17.70
N ASP A 212 -4.59 4.47 -17.28
CA ASP A 212 -4.04 3.12 -17.29
C ASP A 212 -4.75 2.18 -16.33
N LEU A 213 -5.12 2.69 -15.12
CA LEU A 213 -5.89 1.90 -14.15
C LEU A 213 -7.28 1.56 -14.68
N GLU A 214 -7.95 2.47 -15.39
CA GLU A 214 -9.25 2.22 -16.00
C GLU A 214 -9.17 1.10 -17.04
N ARG A 215 -8.16 1.18 -17.95
CA ARG A 215 -7.87 0.11 -18.91
C ARG A 215 -7.55 -1.23 -18.20
N GLN A 216 -6.74 -1.19 -17.16
CA GLN A 216 -6.37 -2.39 -16.39
C GLN A 216 -7.55 -2.95 -15.60
N LEU A 217 -8.50 -2.12 -15.18
CA LEU A 217 -9.71 -2.57 -14.50
C LEU A 217 -10.59 -3.41 -15.45
N VAL A 218 -10.62 -3.08 -16.74
CA VAL A 218 -11.29 -3.91 -17.76
C VAL A 218 -10.64 -5.30 -17.83
N LEU A 219 -9.31 -5.36 -17.84
CA LEU A 219 -8.57 -6.65 -17.82
C LEU A 219 -8.85 -7.44 -16.54
N TYR A 220 -8.85 -6.76 -15.39
CA TYR A 220 -9.13 -7.37 -14.08
C TYR A 220 -10.53 -7.99 -14.05
N ARG A 221 -11.56 -7.23 -14.47
CA ARG A 221 -12.96 -7.69 -14.54
C ARG A 221 -13.12 -8.88 -15.51
N SER A 222 -12.49 -8.80 -16.69
CA SER A 222 -12.53 -9.89 -17.67
C SER A 222 -11.94 -11.19 -17.10
N GLU A 223 -10.82 -11.10 -16.37
CA GLU A 223 -10.20 -12.28 -15.77
C GLU A 223 -11.04 -12.84 -14.60
N LEU A 224 -11.64 -12.00 -13.78
CA LEU A 224 -12.58 -12.44 -12.74
C LEU A 224 -13.77 -13.20 -13.37
N ASN A 225 -14.36 -12.65 -14.43
CA ASN A 225 -15.48 -13.30 -15.14
C ASN A 225 -15.05 -14.66 -15.74
N ARG A 226 -13.86 -14.74 -16.36
CA ARG A 226 -13.31 -15.99 -16.90
C ARG A 226 -13.14 -17.06 -15.81
N LEU A 227 -12.84 -16.64 -14.57
CA LEU A 227 -12.65 -17.51 -13.41
C LEU A 227 -13.94 -17.76 -12.61
N ALA A 228 -15.07 -17.21 -13.04
CA ALA A 228 -16.32 -17.21 -12.30
C ALA A 228 -16.18 -16.68 -10.83
N LYS A 229 -15.27 -15.72 -10.63
CA LYS A 229 -15.06 -15.05 -9.33
C LYS A 229 -15.91 -13.78 -9.26
N PRO A 230 -16.52 -13.48 -8.09
CA PRO A 230 -17.25 -12.23 -7.91
C PRO A 230 -16.29 -11.03 -7.95
N PHE A 231 -16.82 -9.86 -8.31
CA PHE A 231 -16.08 -8.61 -8.14
C PHE A 231 -15.91 -8.33 -6.65
N PRO A 232 -14.72 -7.85 -6.18
CA PRO A 232 -14.45 -7.69 -4.77
C PRO A 232 -15.33 -6.60 -4.13
N ASP A 233 -15.74 -6.82 -2.89
CA ASP A 233 -16.47 -5.83 -2.08
C ASP A 233 -15.59 -4.62 -1.69
N GLU A 234 -14.29 -4.82 -1.55
CA GLU A 234 -13.29 -3.77 -1.29
C GLU A 234 -12.36 -3.67 -2.50
N LEU A 235 -12.34 -2.51 -3.15
CA LEU A 235 -11.40 -2.21 -4.25
C LEU A 235 -10.44 -1.10 -3.79
N PRO A 236 -9.28 -1.46 -3.23
CA PRO A 236 -8.35 -0.51 -2.65
C PRO A 236 -7.46 0.16 -3.68
N ILE A 237 -7.19 1.45 -3.45
CA ILE A 237 -6.23 2.25 -4.21
C ILE A 237 -5.31 3.01 -3.25
N VAL A 238 -4.03 3.11 -3.62
CA VAL A 238 -3.08 3.99 -2.94
C VAL A 238 -2.92 5.28 -3.74
N ARG A 239 -2.97 6.43 -3.08
CA ARG A 239 -2.65 7.72 -3.68
C ARG A 239 -1.83 8.58 -2.73
N ILE A 240 -0.97 9.41 -3.31
CA ILE A 240 -0.28 10.43 -2.52
C ILE A 240 -1.21 11.64 -2.46
N ILE A 241 -1.38 12.22 -1.26
CA ILE A 241 -2.30 13.35 -1.07
C ILE A 241 -1.61 14.48 -0.31
N TYR A 242 -1.92 15.71 -0.70
CA TYR A 242 -1.55 16.90 0.05
C TYR A 242 -2.66 17.95 -0.01
N VAL A 243 -3.22 18.30 1.13
CA VAL A 243 -4.31 19.28 1.29
C VAL A 243 -3.76 20.51 2.00
N ALA A 244 -3.99 21.69 1.46
CA ALA A 244 -3.67 22.97 2.09
C ALA A 244 -4.90 23.89 2.12
N PRO A 245 -4.83 25.05 2.81
CA PRO A 245 -5.98 25.97 2.87
C PRO A 245 -6.46 26.47 1.51
N ASP A 246 -5.55 26.59 0.54
CA ASP A 246 -5.80 27.00 -0.82
C ASP A 246 -4.90 26.25 -1.80
N ARG A 247 -5.27 26.24 -3.06
CA ARG A 247 -4.59 25.51 -4.14
C ARG A 247 -3.15 25.98 -4.38
N GLU A 248 -2.89 27.28 -4.32
CA GLU A 248 -1.56 27.85 -4.55
C GLU A 248 -0.60 27.38 -3.47
N THR A 249 -1.02 27.47 -2.21
CA THR A 249 -0.27 26.94 -1.05
C THR A 249 -0.02 25.45 -1.17
N ALA A 250 -1.03 24.67 -1.60
CA ALA A 250 -0.90 23.21 -1.76
C ALA A 250 0.18 22.84 -2.78
N LEU A 251 0.16 23.50 -3.95
CA LEU A 251 1.14 23.25 -5.02
C LEU A 251 2.55 23.65 -4.58
N LYS A 252 2.71 24.85 -4.02
CA LYS A 252 4.01 25.34 -3.53
C LYS A 252 4.64 24.44 -2.47
N GLU A 253 3.82 23.96 -1.53
CA GLU A 253 4.32 23.13 -0.45
C GLU A 253 4.57 21.67 -0.90
N ALA A 254 3.83 21.16 -1.89
CA ALA A 254 4.03 19.81 -2.42
C ALA A 254 5.20 19.71 -3.44
N GLU A 255 5.57 20.80 -4.11
CA GLU A 255 6.56 20.83 -5.18
C GLU A 255 7.90 20.15 -4.83
N PRO A 256 8.55 20.41 -3.68
CA PRO A 256 9.81 19.75 -3.33
C PRO A 256 9.67 18.23 -3.21
N ALA A 257 8.55 17.76 -2.66
CA ALA A 257 8.28 16.34 -2.50
C ALA A 257 7.97 15.67 -3.86
N ILE A 258 7.26 16.35 -4.74
CA ILE A 258 7.01 15.92 -6.13
C ILE A 258 8.34 15.77 -6.87
N ALA A 259 9.19 16.79 -6.83
CA ALA A 259 10.48 16.79 -7.50
C ALA A 259 11.39 15.66 -6.98
N LYS A 260 11.42 15.43 -5.67
CA LYS A 260 12.13 14.30 -5.05
C LYS A 260 11.57 12.96 -5.53
N TRP A 261 10.25 12.81 -5.51
CA TRP A 261 9.56 11.57 -5.89
C TRP A 261 9.83 11.17 -7.35
N TYR A 262 9.82 12.14 -8.29
CA TYR A 262 10.15 11.91 -9.69
C TYR A 262 11.61 11.56 -9.91
N ARG A 263 12.52 12.29 -9.26
CA ARG A 263 13.96 12.03 -9.35
C ARG A 263 14.32 10.62 -8.89
N GLU A 264 13.82 10.20 -7.74
CA GLU A 264 14.06 8.85 -7.21
C GLU A 264 13.54 7.76 -8.15
N ARG A 265 12.35 7.94 -8.70
CA ARG A 265 11.68 6.93 -9.56
C ARG A 265 12.13 6.97 -11.00
N GLY A 266 12.62 8.11 -11.47
CA GLY A 266 13.30 8.23 -12.76
C GLY A 266 14.55 7.36 -12.83
N THR A 267 15.30 7.22 -11.72
CA THR A 267 16.45 6.30 -11.63
C THR A 267 16.03 4.82 -11.72
N TRP A 268 14.76 4.52 -11.49
CA TRP A 268 14.20 3.16 -11.58
C TRP A 268 13.59 2.84 -12.96
N GLY A 269 13.63 3.81 -13.89
CA GLY A 269 13.06 3.65 -15.23
C GLY A 269 11.53 3.64 -15.27
N TRP A 270 10.87 4.15 -14.22
CA TRP A 270 9.40 4.14 -14.14
C TRP A 270 8.74 5.33 -14.83
N PHE A 271 9.49 6.41 -15.09
CA PHE A 271 8.98 7.62 -15.76
C PHE A 271 9.98 8.12 -16.80
N LEU A 272 9.47 8.44 -17.98
CA LEU A 272 10.23 8.99 -19.09
C LEU A 272 10.15 10.53 -19.18
N THR A 273 9.39 11.18 -18.31
CA THR A 273 9.18 12.63 -18.37
C THR A 273 10.39 13.39 -17.80
N GLN A 274 11.21 13.92 -18.69
CA GLN A 274 12.15 14.99 -18.41
C GLN A 274 11.42 16.32 -18.62
N GLY A 275 11.22 17.11 -17.56
CA GLY A 275 10.56 18.40 -17.63
C GLY A 275 10.97 19.35 -16.50
N SER A 276 10.63 20.63 -16.63
CA SER A 276 10.74 21.58 -15.53
C SER A 276 9.86 21.14 -14.35
N ALA A 277 10.14 21.60 -13.12
CA ALA A 277 9.38 21.25 -11.93
C ALA A 277 7.86 21.52 -12.09
N GLY A 278 7.47 22.62 -12.74
CA GLY A 278 6.07 22.94 -13.03
C GLY A 278 5.40 21.95 -13.98
N ALA A 279 6.06 21.56 -15.08
CA ALA A 279 5.54 20.56 -16.01
C ALA A 279 5.36 19.18 -15.36
N VAL A 280 6.22 18.85 -14.39
CA VAL A 280 6.13 17.62 -13.58
C VAL A 280 4.93 17.68 -12.63
N ALA A 281 4.67 18.83 -11.98
CA ALA A 281 3.52 18.98 -11.09
C ALA A 281 2.18 18.85 -11.86
N ASP A 282 2.09 19.46 -13.05
CA ASP A 282 0.93 19.35 -13.93
C ASP A 282 0.69 17.89 -14.40
N ASP A 283 1.74 17.16 -14.75
CA ASP A 283 1.63 15.74 -15.13
C ASP A 283 1.15 14.88 -13.97
N VAL A 284 1.66 15.14 -12.78
CA VAL A 284 1.28 14.42 -11.55
C VAL A 284 -0.20 14.55 -11.24
N MET A 285 -0.74 15.78 -11.34
CA MET A 285 -2.15 16.03 -11.08
C MET A 285 -3.03 15.50 -12.21
N ARG A 286 -2.71 15.79 -13.48
CA ARG A 286 -3.49 15.27 -14.63
C ARG A 286 -3.52 13.75 -14.68
N SER A 287 -2.41 13.09 -14.36
CA SER A 287 -2.35 11.63 -14.30
C SER A 287 -3.07 11.03 -13.10
N GLY A 288 -3.50 11.83 -12.14
CA GLY A 288 -4.13 11.38 -10.90
C GLY A 288 -3.18 10.59 -9.97
N ARG A 289 -1.86 10.66 -10.17
CA ARG A 289 -0.90 9.99 -9.27
C ARG A 289 -0.88 10.62 -7.89
N TRP A 290 -1.10 11.92 -7.84
CA TRP A 290 -1.23 12.69 -6.62
C TRP A 290 -2.58 13.41 -6.60
N ILE A 291 -3.10 13.60 -5.40
CA ILE A 291 -4.26 14.41 -5.09
C ILE A 291 -3.74 15.65 -4.36
N ILE A 292 -3.85 16.82 -4.97
CA ILE A 292 -3.27 18.07 -4.44
C ILE A 292 -4.25 19.20 -4.65
N GLY A 293 -4.44 20.00 -3.61
CA GLY A 293 -5.27 21.19 -3.71
C GLY A 293 -5.80 21.65 -2.37
N ASP A 294 -6.79 22.52 -2.43
CA ASP A 294 -7.64 22.83 -1.29
C ASP A 294 -8.63 21.68 -1.02
N PRO A 295 -9.44 21.77 0.04
CA PRO A 295 -10.41 20.72 0.35
C PRO A 295 -11.39 20.40 -0.77
N ASP A 296 -11.88 21.40 -1.51
CA ASP A 296 -12.87 21.20 -2.58
C ASP A 296 -12.23 20.53 -3.79
N ASP A 297 -11.02 20.97 -4.21
CA ASP A 297 -10.20 20.29 -5.20
C ASP A 297 -9.99 18.81 -4.87
N CYS A 298 -9.70 18.49 -3.59
CA CYS A 298 -9.45 17.12 -3.16
C CYS A 298 -10.72 16.27 -3.16
N VAL A 299 -11.88 16.84 -2.81
CA VAL A 299 -13.17 16.16 -2.90
C VAL A 299 -13.47 15.80 -4.37
N GLU A 300 -13.28 16.72 -5.29
CA GLU A 300 -13.48 16.50 -6.73
C GLU A 300 -12.55 15.39 -7.25
N GLN A 301 -11.26 15.49 -6.98
CA GLN A 301 -10.27 14.50 -7.42
C GLN A 301 -10.57 13.09 -6.86
N ILE A 302 -10.95 12.97 -5.58
CA ILE A 302 -11.30 11.66 -4.98
C ILE A 302 -12.59 11.13 -5.56
N SER A 303 -13.60 11.98 -5.79
CA SER A 303 -14.85 11.60 -6.44
C SER A 303 -14.62 11.05 -7.83
N HIS A 304 -13.73 11.67 -8.60
CA HIS A 304 -13.33 11.21 -9.93
C HIS A 304 -12.77 9.78 -9.92
N PHE A 305 -11.93 9.41 -8.93
CA PHE A 305 -11.49 8.02 -8.77
C PHE A 305 -12.63 7.06 -8.47
N ARG A 306 -13.57 7.45 -7.62
CA ARG A 306 -14.74 6.64 -7.30
C ARG A 306 -15.61 6.40 -8.52
N GLU A 307 -15.86 7.45 -9.31
CA GLU A 307 -16.72 7.40 -10.49
C GLU A 307 -16.12 6.58 -11.63
N ARG A 308 -14.84 6.79 -11.93
CA ARG A 308 -14.16 6.10 -13.04
C ARG A 308 -13.79 4.65 -12.73
N LEU A 309 -13.33 4.38 -11.52
CA LEU A 309 -12.76 3.08 -11.17
C LEU A 309 -13.68 2.26 -10.26
N GLY A 310 -14.67 2.86 -9.62
CA GLY A 310 -15.49 2.20 -8.60
C GLY A 310 -14.74 1.89 -7.32
N VAL A 311 -13.60 2.55 -7.06
CA VAL A 311 -12.83 2.35 -5.82
C VAL A 311 -13.64 2.82 -4.62
N ASN A 312 -13.60 2.03 -3.57
CA ASN A 312 -14.33 2.29 -2.34
C ASN A 312 -13.44 2.23 -1.08
N TYR A 313 -12.13 2.07 -1.27
CA TYR A 313 -11.14 2.05 -0.23
C TYR A 313 -9.88 2.82 -0.67
N MET A 314 -9.58 3.95 -0.06
CA MET A 314 -8.39 4.74 -0.41
C MET A 314 -7.38 4.74 0.74
N LEU A 315 -6.14 4.42 0.41
CA LEU A 315 -5.01 4.52 1.31
C LEU A 315 -4.15 5.72 0.88
N PHE A 316 -4.08 6.72 1.73
CA PHE A 316 -3.31 7.92 1.45
C PHE A 316 -1.89 7.80 1.99
N ALA A 317 -0.92 8.03 1.12
CA ALA A 317 0.45 8.31 1.50
C ALA A 317 0.64 9.83 1.47
N MET A 318 1.20 10.39 2.53
CA MET A 318 1.49 11.83 2.58
C MET A 318 2.92 12.10 2.09
N PRO A 319 3.18 13.21 1.39
CA PRO A 319 4.54 13.62 1.03
C PRO A 319 5.38 13.74 2.29
N ARG A 320 6.65 13.35 2.20
CA ARG A 320 7.54 13.28 3.35
C ARG A 320 8.62 14.35 3.25
N SER A 321 8.62 15.23 4.23
CA SER A 321 9.70 16.12 4.53
C SER A 321 9.87 16.13 6.04
N ASP A 322 11.06 15.78 6.53
CA ASP A 322 11.35 15.73 7.96
C ASP A 322 11.26 17.10 8.64
N SER A 323 11.36 18.20 7.86
CA SER A 323 11.26 19.57 8.33
C SER A 323 9.82 20.12 8.41
N GLU A 324 8.79 19.33 8.06
CA GLU A 324 7.43 19.84 7.83
C GLU A 324 6.32 19.03 8.53
N GLN A 325 6.59 18.47 9.71
CA GLN A 325 5.59 17.70 10.48
C GLN A 325 4.30 18.48 10.72
N ASP A 326 4.40 19.78 11.01
CA ASP A 326 3.23 20.64 11.23
C ASP A 326 2.37 20.79 9.97
N LYS A 327 3.01 20.92 8.79
CA LYS A 327 2.30 20.97 7.52
C LYS A 327 1.59 19.65 7.21
N GLN A 328 2.23 18.53 7.51
CA GLN A 328 1.60 17.22 7.33
C GLN A 328 0.41 17.04 8.27
N ARG A 329 0.53 17.40 9.55
CA ARG A 329 -0.58 17.38 10.50
C ARG A 329 -1.73 18.28 10.07
N ARG A 330 -1.43 19.49 9.58
CA ARG A 330 -2.43 20.39 9.01
C ARG A 330 -3.14 19.75 7.83
N SER A 331 -2.39 19.18 6.88
CA SER A 331 -2.94 18.50 5.72
C SER A 331 -3.82 17.31 6.12
N MET A 332 -3.40 16.48 7.08
CA MET A 332 -4.23 15.40 7.62
C MET A 332 -5.52 15.93 8.26
N ARG A 333 -5.44 17.03 9.01
CA ARG A 333 -6.61 17.64 9.64
C ARG A 333 -7.60 18.16 8.59
N LEU A 334 -7.13 18.94 7.61
CA LEU A 334 -7.98 19.44 6.52
C LEU A 334 -8.62 18.28 5.76
N LEU A 335 -7.88 17.21 5.48
CA LEU A 335 -8.41 16.01 4.86
C LEU A 335 -9.53 15.41 5.71
N ALA A 336 -9.31 15.20 7.01
CA ALA A 336 -10.27 14.57 7.90
C ALA A 336 -11.53 15.42 8.13
N GLU A 337 -11.36 16.74 8.34
CA GLU A 337 -12.46 17.64 8.72
C GLU A 337 -13.24 18.21 7.53
N ARG A 338 -12.56 18.43 6.38
CA ARG A 338 -13.12 19.17 5.26
C ARG A 338 -13.30 18.35 3.98
N VAL A 339 -12.66 17.19 3.85
CA VAL A 339 -12.73 16.35 2.66
C VAL A 339 -13.53 15.08 2.91
N LEU A 340 -13.11 14.27 3.90
CA LEU A 340 -13.71 12.95 4.12
C LEU A 340 -15.22 12.98 4.43
N PRO A 341 -15.79 13.95 5.15
CA PRO A 341 -17.22 13.99 5.42
C PRO A 341 -18.07 14.04 4.13
N HIS A 342 -17.63 14.78 3.11
CA HIS A 342 -18.32 14.89 1.83
C HIS A 342 -18.31 13.58 1.02
N LEU A 343 -17.31 12.73 1.23
CA LEU A 343 -17.12 11.48 0.50
C LEU A 343 -17.75 10.26 1.18
N ARG A 344 -18.01 10.34 2.49
CA ARG A 344 -18.67 9.28 3.26
C ARG A 344 -20.17 9.26 3.04
N SER A 345 -20.77 10.41 2.77
CA SER A 345 -22.22 10.62 2.66
C SER A 345 -22.81 10.31 1.29
N GLY A 346 -22.04 9.80 0.33
CA GLY A 346 -22.51 9.49 -1.03
C GLY A 346 -23.31 8.18 -1.10
N PRO A 347 -24.23 8.04 -2.09
CA PRO A 347 -25.07 6.86 -2.22
C PRO A 347 -24.20 5.61 -2.43
N THR A 348 -24.47 4.58 -1.62
CA THR A 348 -23.97 3.22 -1.81
C THR A 348 -24.66 2.59 -3.01
N GLY A 349 -24.38 3.09 -4.21
CA GLY A 349 -24.81 2.46 -5.45
C GLY A 349 -23.91 1.25 -5.72
N LYS A 350 -24.47 0.02 -5.70
CA LYS A 350 -23.81 -1.14 -6.29
C LYS A 350 -23.61 -0.82 -7.77
N PRO A 351 -22.41 -0.99 -8.32
CA PRO A 351 -22.24 -0.93 -9.77
C PRO A 351 -22.96 -2.12 -10.39
N THR A 352 -23.84 -1.83 -11.32
CA THR A 352 -24.53 -2.79 -12.19
C THR A 352 -23.53 -3.51 -13.11
#